data_90d708f828ff9e2726ceda2dd9db2a3d
#
_entry.id   90d708f828ff9e2726ceda2dd9db2a3d
#
_cell.length_a   1.000
_cell.length_b   1.000
_cell.length_c   1.000
_cell.angle_alpha   90.00
_cell.angle_beta   90.00
_cell.angle_gamma   90.00
#
_symmetry.space_group_name_H-M   'P 1'
#
loop_
_entity.id
_entity.type
_entity.pdbx_description
1 polymer ?
#
loop_
_entity_poly.entity_id
_entity_poly.type
_entity_poly.pdbx_seq_one_letter_code
_entity_poly.pdbx_strand_id
1 'polypeptide(L)' 'MPDRQPQRYQISVRGRLGQTMRAAFPALQTRTRGDDTVLTGTLADQAAVYGVLAEIEALGLELLEVRRLPPR' A
#
# COMPACT_ATOMS: atom_id res chain seq x y z
N MET A 1 -2.88 -22.94 -4.36
CA MET A 1 -3.93 -22.08 -3.96
C MET A 1 -3.68 -20.69 -4.49
N PRO A 2 -4.68 -20.13 -5.09
CA PRO A 2 -4.51 -18.83 -5.75
C PRO A 2 -4.10 -17.71 -4.84
N ASP A 3 -4.43 -17.80 -3.56
CA ASP A 3 -4.19 -16.70 -2.63
C ASP A 3 -2.73 -16.49 -2.32
N ARG A 4 -1.88 -17.42 -2.71
CA ARG A 4 -0.46 -17.32 -2.38
C ARG A 4 0.37 -16.75 -3.49
N GLN A 5 -0.25 -16.39 -4.60
CA GLN A 5 0.48 -15.81 -5.71
C GLN A 5 0.71 -14.32 -5.46
N PRO A 6 1.94 -13.85 -5.72
CA PRO A 6 2.19 -12.42 -5.62
C PRO A 6 1.33 -11.64 -6.59
N GLN A 7 0.82 -10.51 -6.13
CA GLN A 7 -0.03 -9.64 -6.92
C GLN A 7 0.43 -8.21 -6.75
N ARG A 8 0.21 -7.41 -7.77
CA ARG A 8 0.51 -5.99 -7.69
C ARG A 8 -0.70 -5.24 -7.15
N TYR A 9 -0.43 -4.30 -6.25
CA TYR A 9 -1.48 -3.52 -5.62
C TYR A 9 -1.14 -2.05 -5.66
N GLN A 10 -2.18 -1.24 -5.68
CA GLN A 10 -2.09 0.20 -5.50
C GLN A 10 -2.99 0.58 -4.35
N ILE A 11 -2.41 1.25 -3.36
CA ILE A 11 -3.12 1.64 -2.17
C ILE A 11 -2.98 3.14 -2.02
N SER A 12 -4.09 3.84 -1.91
CA SER A 12 -4.09 5.29 -1.79
C SER A 12 -4.50 5.69 -0.39
N VAL A 13 -3.74 6.61 0.19
CA VAL A 13 -4.02 7.15 1.51
C VAL A 13 -4.05 8.66 1.42
N ARG A 14 -4.82 9.28 2.32
CA ARG A 14 -4.96 10.73 2.35
C ARG A 14 -3.70 11.36 2.92
N GLY A 15 -3.30 12.46 2.30
CA GLY A 15 -2.19 13.25 2.82
C GLY A 15 -0.85 12.85 2.25
N ARG A 16 0.15 13.70 2.49
CA ARG A 16 1.51 13.44 2.03
C ARG A 16 2.30 12.81 3.15
N LEU A 17 2.83 11.64 2.88
CA LEU A 17 3.60 10.93 3.89
C LEU A 17 5.01 11.50 3.99
N GLY A 18 5.46 11.74 5.22
CA GLY A 18 6.83 12.08 5.45
C GLY A 18 7.73 10.86 5.33
N GLN A 19 9.02 11.11 5.35
CA GLN A 19 10.00 10.06 5.13
C GLN A 19 9.89 8.94 6.17
N THR A 20 9.61 9.31 7.40
CA THR A 20 9.49 8.32 8.47
C THR A 20 8.33 7.36 8.21
N MET A 21 7.20 7.89 7.75
CA MET A 21 6.05 7.05 7.46
C MET A 21 6.27 6.20 6.21
N ARG A 22 6.99 6.74 5.21
CA ARG A 22 7.31 5.95 4.03
C ARG A 22 8.15 4.74 4.38
N ALA A 23 8.99 4.86 5.38
CA ALA A 23 9.85 3.76 5.79
C ALA A 23 9.06 2.60 6.39
N ALA A 24 7.81 2.84 6.78
CA ALA A 24 6.95 1.78 7.31
C ALA A 24 6.48 0.82 6.22
N PHE A 25 6.66 1.18 4.94
CA PHE A 25 6.18 0.36 3.83
C PHE A 25 7.33 0.03 2.87
N PRO A 26 8.34 -0.72 3.34
CA PRO A 26 9.52 -0.95 2.50
C PRO A 26 9.25 -1.76 1.24
N ALA A 27 8.19 -2.55 1.23
CA ALA A 27 7.84 -3.36 0.06
C ALA A 27 7.11 -2.56 -1.01
N LEU A 28 6.75 -1.31 -0.73
CA LEU A 28 5.93 -0.52 -1.63
C LEU A 28 6.67 0.75 -2.03
N GLN A 29 6.46 1.16 -3.27
CA GLN A 29 6.95 2.44 -3.74
C GLN A 29 5.93 3.52 -3.40
N THR A 30 6.43 4.67 -2.97
CA THR A 30 5.59 5.76 -2.51
C THR A 30 5.65 6.89 -3.54
N ARG A 31 4.47 7.38 -3.92
CA ARG A 31 4.38 8.49 -4.86
C ARG A 31 3.28 9.45 -4.40
N THR A 32 3.54 10.73 -4.54
CA THR A 32 2.56 11.74 -4.21
C THR A 32 1.65 11.98 -5.40
N ARG A 33 0.36 12.09 -5.16
CA ARG A 33 -0.60 12.45 -6.18
C ARG A 33 -1.53 13.52 -5.62
N GLY A 34 -1.33 14.77 -6.06
CA GLY A 34 -2.05 15.88 -5.46
C GLY A 34 -1.70 15.99 -3.99
N ASP A 35 -2.70 15.95 -3.15
CA ASP A 35 -2.51 16.01 -1.70
C ASP A 35 -2.46 14.63 -1.06
N ASP A 36 -2.49 13.57 -1.87
CA ASP A 36 -2.55 12.22 -1.36
C ASP A 36 -1.30 11.44 -1.72
N THR A 37 -1.17 10.26 -1.14
CA THR A 37 -0.03 9.39 -1.39
C THR A 37 -0.52 8.07 -1.95
N VAL A 38 0.19 7.58 -2.97
CA VAL A 38 -0.09 6.30 -3.60
C VAL A 38 1.05 5.35 -3.33
N LEU A 39 0.71 4.19 -2.78
CA LEU A 39 1.67 3.13 -2.49
C LEU A 39 1.46 2.02 -3.50
N THR A 40 2.52 1.64 -4.21
CA THR A 40 2.41 0.65 -5.29
C THR A 40 3.49 -0.40 -5.13
N GLY A 41 3.13 -1.65 -5.34
CA GLY A 41 4.12 -2.71 -5.30
C GLY A 41 3.50 -4.09 -5.37
N THR A 42 4.36 -5.08 -5.36
CA THR A 42 3.96 -6.47 -5.38
C THR A 42 3.94 -7.02 -3.95
N LEU A 43 2.82 -7.58 -3.56
CA LEU A 43 2.67 -8.20 -2.25
C LEU A 43 2.54 -9.69 -2.42
N ALA A 44 3.17 -10.44 -1.52
CA ALA A 44 3.36 -11.87 -1.70
C ALA A 44 2.06 -12.65 -1.67
N ASP A 45 1.12 -12.22 -0.83
CA ASP A 45 -0.14 -12.91 -0.67
C ASP A 45 -1.14 -11.98 -0.02
N GLN A 46 -2.34 -12.51 0.23
CA GLN A 46 -3.40 -11.71 0.81
C GLN A 46 -3.08 -11.28 2.24
N ALA A 47 -2.36 -12.10 2.98
CA ALA A 47 -1.98 -11.73 4.34
C ALA A 47 -1.08 -10.50 4.33
N ALA A 48 -0.21 -10.38 3.32
CA ALA A 48 0.64 -9.20 3.21
C ALA A 48 -0.17 -7.95 2.95
N VAL A 49 -1.27 -8.07 2.18
CA VAL A 49 -2.17 -6.93 1.96
C VAL A 49 -2.78 -6.48 3.28
N TYR A 50 -3.30 -7.43 4.05
CA TYR A 50 -3.89 -7.09 5.34
C TYR A 50 -2.87 -6.49 6.29
N GLY A 51 -1.62 -6.96 6.22
CA GLY A 51 -0.55 -6.39 7.03
C GLY A 51 -0.32 -4.92 6.71
N VAL A 52 -0.31 -4.58 5.42
CA VAL A 52 -0.16 -3.19 5.00
C VAL A 52 -1.32 -2.36 5.48
N LEU A 53 -2.55 -2.88 5.35
CA LEU A 53 -3.73 -2.13 5.78
C LEU A 53 -3.73 -1.92 7.28
N ALA A 54 -3.29 -2.91 8.05
CA ALA A 54 -3.20 -2.78 9.49
C ALA A 54 -2.16 -1.71 9.87
N GLU A 55 -1.06 -1.65 9.14
CA GLU A 55 -0.05 -0.63 9.40
C GLU A 55 -0.58 0.76 9.09
N ILE A 56 -1.33 0.90 8.00
CA ILE A 56 -1.97 2.16 7.65
C ILE A 56 -2.87 2.62 8.79
N GLU A 57 -3.66 1.70 9.31
CA GLU A 57 -4.56 2.01 10.41
C GLU A 57 -3.78 2.38 11.68
N ALA A 58 -2.73 1.64 11.98
CA ALA A 58 -1.94 1.89 13.17
C ALA A 58 -1.26 3.26 13.13
N LEU A 59 -0.92 3.73 11.93
CA LEU A 59 -0.30 5.04 11.77
C LEU A 59 -1.32 6.19 11.76
N GLY A 60 -2.60 5.86 11.84
CA GLY A 60 -3.64 6.87 11.83
C GLY A 60 -3.90 7.48 10.46
N LEU A 61 -3.50 6.78 9.40
CA LEU A 61 -3.70 7.27 8.05
C LEU A 61 -5.10 6.89 7.57
N GLU A 62 -5.66 7.74 6.72
CA GLU A 62 -6.98 7.46 6.16
C GLU A 62 -6.82 6.72 4.83
N LEU A 63 -7.37 5.53 4.76
CA LEU A 63 -7.34 4.72 3.56
C LEU A 63 -8.39 5.25 2.58
N LEU A 64 -7.98 5.51 1.35
CA LEU A 64 -8.88 5.99 0.31
C LEU A 64 -9.27 4.90 -0.66
N GLU A 65 -8.31 4.06 -1.06
CA GLU A 65 -8.58 3.06 -2.08
C GLU A 65 -7.57 1.93 -2.00
N VAL A 66 -8.02 0.71 -2.26
CA VAL A 66 -7.17 -0.44 -2.47
C VAL A 66 -7.55 -1.02 -3.82
N ARG A 67 -6.58 -1.17 -4.70
CA ARG A 67 -6.84 -1.67 -6.03
C ARG A 67 -5.79 -2.70 -6.42
N ARG A 68 -6.23 -3.83 -6.95
CA ARG A 68 -5.33 -4.82 -7.53
C ARG A 68 -5.02 -4.40 -8.96
N LEU A 69 -3.74 -4.31 -9.27
CA LEU A 69 -3.29 -3.93 -10.60
C LEU A 69 -3.11 -5.16 -11.48
N PRO A 70 -3.27 -4.98 -12.80
CA PRO A 70 -3.02 -6.12 -13.70
C PRO A 70 -1.55 -6.51 -13.65
N PRO A 71 -1.24 -7.76 -13.93
CA PRO A 71 0.16 -8.19 -14.01
C PRO A 71 0.87 -7.48 -15.14
N ARG A 72 2.18 -7.33 -14.99
CA ARG A 72 2.99 -6.68 -16.01
C ARG A 72 3.28 -7.61 -17.15
#